data_a3840ec6b03efa333e127d13957a2cf7
#
_entry.id   a3840ec6b03efa333e127d13957a2cf7
#
_cell.length_a   1.000
_cell.length_b   1.000
_cell.length_c   1.000
_cell.angle_alpha   90.00
_cell.angle_beta   90.00
_cell.angle_gamma   90.00
#
_symmetry.space_group_name_H-M   'P 1'
#
loop_
_entity.id
_entity.type
_entity.pdbx_description
1 polymer ?
#
loop_
_entity_poly.entity_id
_entity_poly.type
_entity_poly.pdbx_seq_one_letter_code
_entity_poly.pdbx_strand_id
1 'polypeptide(L)'
;MDTCVALNAAAHAVAAPIAPPRASFNIARHASSYPALAVGKEVLLHFLGKHQVKLAKTMAGDSAQRFAGSHWEMDELGLPRLKGVRALLVARIVAVNEVGTNANVVIEIERGEANPDCEPLVYVDRRFHAVGEVLVD
;
A
#
# COMPACT_ATOMS: atom_id res chain seq x y z
N MET A 1 -7.87 -2.93 -13.32
CA MET A 1 -6.83 -2.06 -12.73
C MET A 1 -7.06 -1.76 -11.24
N ASP A 2 -7.82 -2.62 -10.57
CA ASP A 2 -8.26 -2.36 -9.19
C ASP A 2 -7.37 -2.97 -8.11
N THR A 3 -6.21 -3.50 -8.48
CA THR A 3 -5.31 -4.20 -7.56
C THR A 3 -4.12 -3.37 -7.07
N CYS A 4 -4.16 -2.06 -7.31
CA CYS A 4 -3.19 -1.15 -6.73
C CYS A 4 -3.71 -0.65 -5.39
N VAL A 5 -3.11 -1.12 -4.31
CA VAL A 5 -3.40 -0.62 -2.97
C VAL A 5 -2.25 0.31 -2.58
N ALA A 6 -2.53 1.61 -2.55
CA ALA A 6 -1.62 2.57 -1.98
C ALA A 6 -2.02 2.77 -0.53
N LEU A 7 -1.26 2.19 0.38
CA LEU A 7 -1.50 2.36 1.80
C LEU A 7 -0.58 3.44 2.36
N ASN A 8 -1.20 4.46 2.94
CA ASN A 8 -0.53 5.37 3.85
C ASN A 8 -0.53 4.83 5.29
N ALA A 9 -0.70 3.52 5.43
CA ALA A 9 -0.74 2.91 6.74
C ALA A 9 0.66 2.55 7.19
N ALA A 10 0.96 2.82 8.45
CA ALA A 10 2.11 2.25 9.10
C ALA A 10 1.92 0.73 9.12
N ALA A 11 2.66 0.02 8.27
CA ALA A 11 2.74 -1.41 8.39
C ALA A 11 3.49 -1.70 9.69
N HIS A 12 2.79 -2.25 10.68
CA HIS A 12 3.46 -2.77 11.86
C HIS A 12 4.20 -4.04 11.44
N ALA A 13 5.50 -3.91 11.21
CA ALA A 13 6.36 -5.07 11.08
C ALA A 13 6.42 -5.74 12.44
N VAL A 14 5.78 -6.90 12.56
CA VAL A 14 6.00 -7.76 13.71
C VAL A 14 7.41 -8.33 13.58
N ALA A 15 8.26 -8.03 14.57
CA ALA A 15 9.69 -8.37 14.56
C ALA A 15 9.98 -9.86 14.80
N ALA A 16 9.05 -10.76 14.54
CA ALA A 16 9.30 -12.21 14.60
C ALA A 16 9.68 -12.72 13.21
N PRO A 17 10.67 -13.61 13.07
CA PRO A 17 11.00 -14.21 11.79
C PRO A 17 9.87 -15.13 11.35
N ILE A 18 8.88 -14.55 10.67
CA ILE A 18 7.81 -15.31 10.03
C ILE A 18 8.29 -15.61 8.62
N ALA A 19 8.39 -16.86 8.29
CA ALA A 19 8.72 -17.31 6.95
C ALA A 19 7.54 -18.11 6.38
N PRO A 20 6.86 -17.64 5.32
CA PRO A 20 7.10 -16.37 4.60
C PRO A 20 6.60 -15.16 5.37
N PRO A 21 7.16 -13.97 5.11
CA PRO A 21 6.71 -12.76 5.78
C PRO A 21 5.29 -12.40 5.36
N ARG A 22 4.50 -11.94 6.31
CA ARG A 22 3.11 -11.57 6.10
C ARG A 22 2.84 -10.18 6.65
N ALA A 23 1.85 -9.53 6.05
CA ALA A 23 1.31 -8.26 6.50
C ALA A 23 -0.21 -8.31 6.39
N SER A 24 -0.89 -7.36 7.01
CA SER A 24 -2.32 -7.21 6.82
C SER A 24 -2.71 -5.75 6.75
N PHE A 25 -3.82 -5.49 6.11
CA PHE A 25 -4.42 -4.16 6.07
C PHE A 25 -5.94 -4.26 6.15
N ASN A 26 -6.56 -3.19 6.62
CA ASN A 26 -8.00 -3.08 6.67
C ASN A 26 -8.50 -2.24 5.50
N ILE A 27 -9.64 -2.62 4.96
CA ILE A 27 -10.31 -1.89 3.89
C ILE A 27 -11.81 -1.87 4.15
N ALA A 28 -12.45 -0.76 3.81
CA ALA A 28 -13.90 -0.69 3.86
C ALA A 28 -14.51 -1.56 2.75
N ARG A 29 -15.53 -2.35 3.09
CA ARG A 29 -16.19 -3.24 2.11
C ARG A 29 -16.89 -2.49 0.99
N HIS A 30 -17.24 -1.23 1.21
CA HIS A 30 -17.83 -0.36 0.18
C HIS A 30 -16.78 0.36 -0.69
N ALA A 31 -15.50 0.20 -0.41
CA ALA A 31 -14.44 0.79 -1.24
C ALA A 31 -14.47 0.19 -2.65
N SER A 32 -14.23 1.03 -3.66
CA SER A 32 -14.30 0.61 -5.06
C SER A 32 -13.30 -0.49 -5.43
N SER A 33 -12.18 -0.55 -4.73
CA SER A 33 -11.15 -1.57 -4.98
C SER A 33 -11.40 -2.90 -4.24
N TYR A 34 -12.33 -2.93 -3.28
CA TYR A 34 -12.56 -4.14 -2.48
C TYR A 34 -12.93 -5.39 -3.31
N PRO A 35 -13.80 -5.30 -4.35
CA PRO A 35 -14.16 -6.48 -5.14
C PRO A 35 -13.00 -7.18 -5.85
N ALA A 36 -11.89 -6.46 -6.08
CA ALA A 36 -10.69 -7.01 -6.70
C ALA A 36 -9.80 -7.78 -5.72
N LEU A 37 -10.05 -7.63 -4.40
CA LEU A 37 -9.22 -8.22 -3.36
C LEU A 37 -9.75 -9.61 -2.99
N ALA A 38 -9.31 -10.63 -3.71
CA ALA A 38 -9.69 -12.01 -3.47
C ALA A 38 -8.46 -12.88 -3.20
N VAL A 39 -8.66 -13.95 -2.42
CA VAL A 39 -7.61 -14.94 -2.14
C VAL A 39 -7.00 -15.46 -3.44
N GLY A 40 -5.68 -15.51 -3.49
CA GLY A 40 -4.92 -15.94 -4.66
C GLY A 40 -4.51 -14.81 -5.61
N LYS A 41 -5.08 -13.61 -5.47
CA LYS A 41 -4.72 -12.45 -6.29
C LYS A 41 -3.40 -11.85 -5.82
N GLU A 42 -2.61 -11.37 -6.77
CA GLU A 42 -1.41 -10.60 -6.49
C GLU A 42 -1.74 -9.12 -6.34
N VAL A 43 -1.03 -8.45 -5.46
CA VAL A 43 -1.18 -7.03 -5.18
C VAL A 43 0.19 -6.37 -5.07
N LEU A 44 0.23 -5.10 -5.42
CA LEU A 44 1.38 -4.24 -5.18
C LEU A 44 1.05 -3.31 -4.01
N LEU A 45 1.82 -3.40 -2.94
CA LEU A 45 1.69 -2.53 -1.77
C LEU A 45 2.75 -1.43 -1.86
N HIS A 46 2.29 -0.19 -1.97
CA HIS A 46 3.16 0.97 -2.15
C HIS A 46 3.28 1.78 -0.86
N PHE A 47 4.50 2.14 -0.51
CA PHE A 47 4.80 3.09 0.56
C PHE A 47 5.28 4.38 -0.08
N LEU A 48 4.51 5.45 0.05
CA LEU A 48 4.80 6.70 -0.63
C LEU A 48 5.93 7.49 0.05
N GLY A 49 6.62 8.30 -0.74
CA GLY A 49 7.62 9.24 -0.25
C GLY A 49 7.01 10.57 0.18
N LYS A 50 7.73 11.32 1.01
CA LYS A 50 7.26 12.62 1.53
C LYS A 50 6.93 13.63 0.43
N HIS A 51 7.53 13.50 -0.75
CA HIS A 51 7.28 14.35 -1.91
C HIS A 51 5.98 13.99 -2.65
N GLN A 52 5.27 12.95 -2.23
CA GLN A 52 4.12 12.38 -2.95
C GLN A 52 2.78 12.65 -2.27
N VAL A 53 2.63 13.77 -1.56
CA VAL A 53 1.35 14.16 -0.94
C VAL A 53 0.23 14.24 -1.98
N LYS A 54 0.52 14.84 -3.13
CA LYS A 54 -0.47 14.97 -4.21
C LYS A 54 -0.90 13.60 -4.74
N LEU A 55 0.06 12.68 -4.91
CA LEU A 55 -0.23 11.31 -5.34
C LEU A 55 -1.10 10.59 -4.30
N ALA A 56 -0.79 10.73 -3.01
CA ALA A 56 -1.58 10.15 -1.93
C ALA A 56 -3.05 10.60 -2.01
N LYS A 57 -3.27 11.88 -2.21
CA LYS A 57 -4.61 12.45 -2.36
C LYS A 57 -5.33 11.93 -3.61
N THR A 58 -4.61 11.79 -4.72
CA THR A 58 -5.16 11.24 -5.96
C THR A 58 -5.60 9.79 -5.78
N MET A 59 -4.77 8.98 -5.13
CA MET A 59 -5.07 7.55 -4.91
C MET A 59 -6.20 7.34 -3.90
N ALA A 60 -6.36 8.26 -2.94
CA ALA A 60 -7.45 8.21 -1.97
C ALA A 60 -8.75 8.82 -2.51
N GLY A 61 -8.71 9.50 -3.64
CA GLY A 61 -9.84 10.19 -4.23
C GLY A 61 -10.68 9.32 -5.17
N ASP A 62 -11.32 10.00 -6.12
CA ASP A 62 -12.19 9.38 -7.12
C ASP A 62 -11.45 8.29 -7.92
N SER A 63 -12.01 7.09 -7.96
CA SER A 63 -11.43 5.94 -8.66
C SER A 63 -11.19 6.21 -10.14
N ALA A 64 -12.04 7.02 -10.79
CA ALA A 64 -11.88 7.37 -12.20
C ALA A 64 -10.62 8.23 -12.47
N GLN A 65 -10.10 8.92 -11.45
CA GLN A 65 -8.95 9.80 -11.58
C GLN A 65 -7.63 9.17 -11.16
N ARG A 66 -7.67 8.03 -10.50
CA ARG A 66 -6.45 7.41 -9.93
C ARG A 66 -5.36 7.14 -10.93
N PHE A 67 -5.72 6.76 -12.13
CA PHE A 67 -4.78 6.39 -13.19
C PHE A 67 -4.86 7.31 -14.42
N ALA A 68 -5.41 8.51 -14.26
CA ALA A 68 -5.55 9.47 -15.35
C ALA A 68 -4.24 10.14 -15.75
N GLY A 69 -3.24 10.15 -14.87
CA GLY A 69 -1.94 10.79 -15.11
C GLY A 69 -0.84 9.80 -15.47
N SER A 70 0.39 10.30 -15.48
CA SER A 70 1.59 9.54 -15.84
C SER A 70 2.40 9.04 -14.64
N HIS A 71 1.80 9.03 -13.45
CA HIS A 71 2.45 8.67 -12.19
C HIS A 71 2.57 7.15 -11.96
N TRP A 72 2.20 6.37 -12.95
CA TRP A 72 2.21 4.91 -12.85
C TRP A 72 2.64 4.28 -14.18
N GLU A 73 3.00 3.02 -14.10
CA GLU A 73 3.30 2.17 -15.26
C GLU A 73 2.82 0.75 -14.98
N MET A 74 2.61 -0.04 -16.03
CA MET A 74 2.26 -1.43 -15.88
C MET A 74 3.53 -2.23 -15.55
N ASP A 75 3.48 -3.09 -14.52
CA ASP A 75 4.60 -3.95 -14.20
C ASP A 75 4.54 -5.28 -15.00
N GLU A 76 5.51 -6.15 -14.77
CA GLU A 76 5.61 -7.45 -15.42
C GLU A 76 4.45 -8.41 -15.10
N LEU A 77 3.74 -8.18 -14.00
CA LEU A 77 2.57 -8.95 -13.58
C LEU A 77 1.26 -8.40 -14.16
N GLY A 78 1.32 -7.31 -14.93
CA GLY A 78 0.13 -6.63 -15.42
C GLY A 78 -0.58 -5.79 -14.36
N LEU A 79 0.11 -5.41 -13.28
CA LEU A 79 -0.43 -4.59 -12.21
C LEU A 79 0.07 -3.15 -12.33
N PRO A 80 -0.77 -2.15 -11.98
CA PRO A 80 -0.32 -0.76 -11.96
C PRO A 80 0.72 -0.53 -10.86
N ARG A 81 1.88 -0.02 -11.26
CA ARG A 81 2.97 0.31 -10.36
C ARG A 81 3.14 1.82 -10.29
N LEU A 82 3.04 2.39 -9.09
CA LEU A 82 3.28 3.81 -8.88
C LEU A 82 4.78 4.11 -8.94
N LYS A 83 5.13 5.21 -9.59
CA LYS A 83 6.52 5.64 -9.76
C LYS A 83 7.03 6.45 -8.57
N GLY A 84 8.33 6.38 -8.31
CA GLY A 84 8.99 7.24 -7.34
C GLY A 84 8.64 6.98 -5.88
N VAL A 85 8.13 5.81 -5.56
CA VAL A 85 7.72 5.46 -4.19
C VAL A 85 8.92 5.14 -3.29
N ARG A 86 8.72 5.26 -1.99
CA ARG A 86 9.71 4.89 -0.96
C ARG A 86 9.99 3.39 -0.97
N ALA A 87 8.94 2.58 -1.07
CA ALA A 87 9.05 1.14 -1.09
C ALA A 87 7.85 0.51 -1.79
N LEU A 88 8.07 -0.69 -2.29
CA LEU A 88 7.07 -1.49 -2.97
C LEU A 88 7.20 -2.94 -2.53
N LEU A 89 6.09 -3.54 -2.14
CA LEU A 89 6.01 -4.97 -1.86
C LEU A 89 5.13 -5.65 -2.90
N VAL A 90 5.62 -6.74 -3.44
CA VAL A 90 4.83 -7.65 -4.28
C VAL A 90 4.33 -8.77 -3.38
N ALA A 91 3.03 -8.97 -3.32
CA ALA A 91 2.42 -9.89 -2.38
C ALA A 91 1.23 -10.62 -3.01
N ARG A 92 0.82 -11.70 -2.36
CA ARG A 92 -0.35 -12.49 -2.72
C ARG A 92 -1.35 -12.46 -1.56
N ILE A 93 -2.61 -12.29 -1.85
CA ILE A 93 -3.67 -12.35 -0.85
C ILE A 93 -3.87 -13.80 -0.41
N VAL A 94 -3.74 -14.07 0.88
CA VAL A 94 -3.93 -15.42 1.45
C VAL A 94 -5.17 -15.53 2.32
N ALA A 95 -5.73 -14.43 2.81
CA ALA A 95 -6.99 -14.43 3.55
C ALA A 95 -7.70 -13.09 3.41
N VAL A 96 -9.03 -13.13 3.39
CA VAL A 96 -9.91 -11.96 3.45
C VAL A 96 -10.95 -12.24 4.53
N ASN A 97 -10.92 -11.47 5.62
CA ASN A 97 -11.81 -11.66 6.76
C ASN A 97 -12.74 -10.47 6.88
N GLU A 98 -14.02 -10.67 6.61
CA GLU A 98 -15.01 -9.61 6.75
C GLU A 98 -15.39 -9.43 8.22
N VAL A 99 -15.32 -8.19 8.70
CA VAL A 99 -15.69 -7.81 10.07
C VAL A 99 -16.54 -6.53 9.99
N GLY A 100 -17.85 -6.69 10.15
CA GLY A 100 -18.78 -5.56 10.02
C GLY A 100 -18.71 -4.92 8.63
N THR A 101 -18.49 -3.61 8.59
CA THR A 101 -18.38 -2.82 7.36
C THR A 101 -16.97 -2.84 6.76
N ASN A 102 -16.04 -3.51 7.40
CA ASN A 102 -14.64 -3.59 6.97
C ASN A 102 -14.25 -5.03 6.64
N ALA A 103 -13.10 -5.16 6.02
CA ALA A 103 -12.43 -6.45 5.84
C ALA A 103 -10.96 -6.30 6.20
N ASN A 104 -10.40 -7.33 6.82
CA ASN A 104 -8.97 -7.48 7.07
C ASN A 104 -8.41 -8.39 5.98
N VAL A 105 -7.45 -7.87 5.22
CA VAL A 105 -6.80 -8.59 4.13
C VAL A 105 -5.40 -8.98 4.56
N VAL A 106 -5.11 -10.27 4.55
CA VAL A 106 -3.79 -10.81 4.89
C VAL A 106 -3.05 -11.12 3.60
N ILE A 107 -1.84 -10.62 3.50
CA ILE A 107 -0.97 -10.82 2.33
C ILE A 107 0.32 -11.52 2.73
N GLU A 108 0.81 -12.34 1.83
CA GLU A 108 2.09 -13.01 1.91
C GLU A 108 3.06 -12.30 0.96
N ILE A 109 4.17 -11.79 1.50
CA ILE A 109 5.11 -10.97 0.74
C ILE A 109 6.05 -11.89 -0.03
N GLU A 110 6.11 -11.72 -1.34
CA GLU A 110 6.96 -12.50 -2.24
C GLU A 110 8.32 -11.83 -2.44
N ARG A 111 8.33 -10.51 -2.65
CA ARG A 111 9.55 -9.71 -2.80
C ARG A 111 9.26 -8.25 -2.51
N GLY A 112 10.32 -7.47 -2.36
CA GLY A 112 10.20 -6.04 -2.11
C GLY A 112 11.35 -5.24 -2.71
N GLU A 113 11.09 -3.97 -2.94
CA GLU A 113 12.07 -2.99 -3.36
C GLU A 113 11.96 -1.78 -2.43
N ALA A 114 13.09 -1.17 -2.09
CA ALA A 114 13.10 0.05 -1.31
C ALA A 114 14.07 1.06 -1.90
N ASN A 115 13.71 2.34 -1.80
CA ASN A 115 14.61 3.45 -2.10
C ASN A 115 14.94 4.15 -0.78
N PRO A 116 16.09 3.83 -0.14
CA PRO A 116 16.43 4.37 1.16
C PRO A 116 16.68 5.88 1.15
N ASP A 117 16.97 6.45 -0.01
CA ASP A 117 17.18 7.91 -0.15
C ASP A 117 15.87 8.70 -0.21
N CYS A 118 14.76 8.02 -0.40
CA CYS A 118 13.44 8.62 -0.40
C CYS A 118 12.84 8.57 1.00
N GLU A 119 12.68 9.72 1.65
CA GLU A 119 12.07 9.80 2.97
C GLU A 119 10.58 9.42 2.90
N PRO A 120 10.06 8.68 3.90
CA PRO A 120 8.69 8.21 3.89
C PRO A 120 7.68 9.33 4.13
N LEU A 121 6.49 9.14 3.57
CA LEU A 121 5.32 9.95 3.89
C LEU A 121 4.58 9.31 5.06
N VAL A 122 4.24 10.10 6.06
CA VAL A 122 3.52 9.65 7.25
C VAL A 122 2.17 10.36 7.32
N TYR A 123 1.12 9.63 7.68
CA TYR A 123 -0.22 10.18 7.84
C TYR A 123 -0.68 9.98 9.28
N VAL A 124 -0.80 11.10 10.01
CA VAL A 124 -1.19 11.12 11.42
C VAL A 124 -2.20 12.23 11.65
N ASP A 125 -3.25 11.95 12.40
CA ASP A 125 -4.30 12.93 12.72
C ASP A 125 -4.87 13.65 11.49
N ARG A 126 -5.09 12.87 10.42
CA ARG A 126 -5.62 13.36 9.13
C ARG A 126 -4.73 14.39 8.43
N ARG A 127 -3.43 14.37 8.74
CA ARG A 127 -2.44 15.25 8.12
C ARG A 127 -1.25 14.46 7.62
N PHE A 128 -0.66 14.96 6.55
CA PHE A 128 0.57 14.40 6.03
C PHE A 128 1.78 15.00 6.75
N HIS A 129 2.73 14.16 7.12
CA HIS A 129 3.94 14.53 7.83
C HIS A 129 5.17 13.90 7.18
N ALA A 130 6.31 14.50 7.42
CA ALA A 130 7.60 13.86 7.23
C ALA A 130 8.04 13.23 8.55
N VAL A 131 8.97 12.30 8.49
CA VAL A 131 9.62 11.74 9.68
C VAL A 131 10.53 12.82 10.28
N GLY A 132 10.49 12.98 11.59
CA GLY A 132 11.29 13.95 12.32
C GLY A 132 12.58 13.38 12.87
N GLU A 133 13.04 13.95 13.98
CA GLU A 133 14.29 13.56 14.65
C GLU A 133 14.20 12.16 15.29
N VAL A 134 15.35 11.53 15.42
CA VAL A 134 15.46 10.28 16.18
C VAL A 134 15.38 10.61 17.67
N LEU A 135 14.43 10.01 18.36
CA LEU A 135 14.21 10.24 19.79
C LEU A 135 15.02 9.31 20.69
N VAL A 136 15.31 8.11 20.21
CA VAL A 136 16.04 7.07 20.94
C VAL A 136 16.94 6.32 19.98
N ASP A 137 18.15 5.99 20.41
CA ASP A 137 19.08 5.16 19.64
C ASP A 137 18.78 3.66 19.81
#